data_1b694425cb7b5099119321379c0c6a30
#
_entry.id   1b694425cb7b5099119321379c0c6a30
#
_cell.length_a   1.000
_cell.length_b   1.000
_cell.length_c   1.000
_cell.angle_alpha   90.00
_cell.angle_beta   90.00
_cell.angle_gamma   90.00
#
_symmetry.space_group_name_H-M   'P 1'
#
loop_
_entity.id
_entity.type
_entity.pdbx_description
1 polymer ?
#
loop_
_entity_poly.entity_id
_entity_poly.type
_entity_poly.pdbx_seq_one_letter_code
_entity_poly.pdbx_strand_id
1 'polypeptide(L)'
;MKHLRFLLLLVMPAMLLTACSDEDENNDQGTPMPPAQETAVQCYVINQGNMYDNISGSLDFISSKNEYRSGVFKGTNGISLGDGPQRGIAYGTKVYIPMNGSNCVWVIDKTSCRALKQIATNSPEAVCAAEGYVFVSNNDGYVSRIDTLALDIDRHIAVGPNPMGMAATGGKVYVAISDGYNYQNNYANGKRLAVVGAKDGLHETDIACGLNPTQVAADTEGNLFVLCMGNYADVPSTVQKISADTRELSTVAPASLMALRGTTLYLINGQTDWATGSFSMTATTYNTLTAQPLQTALFSESENPAYPTAIDIHPATGDIFICSDPSALGYAQPGYVYRYDATGKLQTRHDAGVHPFGVVFI
;
A
#
# COMPACT_ATOMS: atom_id res chain seq x y z
N MET A 1 24.09 71.55 -23.71
CA MET A 1 25.41 71.67 -24.32
C MET A 1 25.94 70.32 -24.65
N LYS A 2 26.24 70.11 -26.00
CA LYS A 2 27.15 69.15 -26.63
C LYS A 2 26.90 67.64 -26.31
N HIS A 3 26.26 66.84 -27.19
CA HIS A 3 26.79 66.16 -28.40
C HIS A 3 27.97 65.24 -28.07
N LEU A 4 27.78 63.86 -28.28
CA LEU A 4 28.54 63.22 -29.34
C LEU A 4 27.99 61.81 -29.61
N ARG A 5 27.73 61.60 -30.87
CA ARG A 5 27.42 60.34 -31.58
C ARG A 5 28.72 59.54 -31.80
N PHE A 6 28.65 58.22 -31.97
CA PHE A 6 29.41 57.41 -32.95
C PHE A 6 28.96 55.94 -32.74
N LEU A 7 28.37 55.34 -33.66
CA LEU A 7 28.58 54.84 -35.03
C LEU A 7 28.96 53.33 -35.02
N LEU A 8 28.04 52.63 -35.58
CA LEU A 8 28.03 51.37 -36.31
C LEU A 8 29.39 50.71 -36.64
N LEU A 9 29.47 49.41 -36.55
CA LEU A 9 30.06 48.57 -37.60
C LEU A 9 29.47 47.17 -37.62
N LEU A 10 28.74 46.94 -38.70
CA LEU A 10 28.20 45.69 -39.21
C LEU A 10 29.34 44.96 -39.95
N VAL A 11 29.62 43.70 -39.63
CA VAL A 11 30.41 42.84 -40.52
C VAL A 11 29.74 41.50 -40.64
N MET A 12 29.17 41.28 -41.79
CA MET A 12 28.82 39.97 -42.35
C MET A 12 29.99 39.56 -43.28
N PRO A 13 30.36 38.29 -43.35
CA PRO A 13 30.53 37.68 -44.66
C PRO A 13 29.84 36.34 -44.80
N ALA A 14 28.99 36.25 -45.79
CA ALA A 14 29.21 35.53 -47.04
C ALA A 14 29.18 34.01 -47.01
N MET A 15 28.11 33.53 -47.61
CA MET A 15 27.88 32.17 -48.08
C MET A 15 29.00 31.69 -49.02
N LEU A 16 29.29 30.41 -48.88
CA LEU A 16 29.74 29.60 -50.00
C LEU A 16 28.93 28.30 -50.04
N LEU A 17 28.10 28.20 -51.05
CA LEU A 17 27.43 27.00 -51.50
C LEU A 17 28.42 26.19 -52.31
N THR A 18 28.59 24.89 -51.97
CA THR A 18 28.99 23.89 -52.94
C THR A 18 28.05 22.70 -52.82
N ALA A 19 27.50 22.35 -53.95
CA ALA A 19 26.55 21.28 -54.14
C ALA A 19 27.22 19.98 -54.60
N CYS A 20 26.50 18.88 -54.44
CA CYS A 20 26.59 17.54 -55.02
C CYS A 20 27.66 16.62 -54.40
N SER A 21 27.33 15.39 -54.07
CA SER A 21 26.54 14.35 -54.73
C SER A 21 26.18 13.21 -53.77
N ASP A 22 25.17 12.48 -54.15
CA ASP A 22 24.54 11.29 -53.56
C ASP A 22 25.53 10.22 -53.06
N GLU A 23 25.19 9.63 -51.88
CA GLU A 23 25.06 8.16 -51.70
C GLU A 23 24.35 7.86 -50.38
N ASP A 24 23.34 7.02 -50.44
CA ASP A 24 22.53 6.49 -49.35
C ASP A 24 23.38 5.73 -48.33
N GLU A 25 23.39 6.14 -47.07
CA GLU A 25 23.48 5.24 -45.94
C GLU A 25 22.56 5.72 -44.80
N ASN A 26 21.45 5.00 -44.63
CA ASN A 26 20.61 5.06 -43.46
C ASN A 26 21.44 4.69 -42.24
N ASN A 27 21.91 5.69 -41.52
CA ASN A 27 22.42 5.53 -40.17
C ASN A 27 21.56 6.35 -39.22
N ASP A 28 20.35 5.81 -38.93
CA ASP A 28 19.50 6.30 -37.84
C ASP A 28 20.17 5.92 -36.49
N GLN A 29 21.20 6.65 -36.14
CA GLN A 29 21.71 6.68 -34.77
C GLN A 29 20.74 7.49 -33.94
N GLY A 30 19.64 6.81 -33.51
CA GLY A 30 18.73 7.34 -32.50
C GLY A 30 19.55 7.85 -31.33
N THR A 31 19.31 9.13 -30.97
CA THR A 31 19.88 9.73 -29.75
C THR A 31 19.65 8.77 -28.59
N PRO A 32 20.69 8.31 -27.86
CA PRO A 32 20.48 7.41 -26.73
C PRO A 32 19.49 8.06 -25.77
N MET A 33 18.41 7.36 -25.48
CA MET A 33 17.46 7.77 -24.45
C MET A 33 18.27 7.97 -23.15
N PRO A 34 18.16 9.11 -22.45
CA PRO A 34 18.84 9.29 -21.18
C PRO A 34 18.47 8.10 -20.28
N PRO A 35 19.43 7.54 -19.50
CA PRO A 35 19.14 6.44 -18.62
C PRO A 35 17.95 6.80 -17.74
N ALA A 36 16.96 5.92 -17.66
CA ALA A 36 15.81 6.09 -16.80
C ALA A 36 16.35 6.47 -15.42
N GLN A 37 15.93 7.64 -14.94
CA GLN A 37 16.29 8.09 -13.61
C GLN A 37 15.73 7.04 -12.65
N GLU A 38 16.59 6.23 -12.01
CA GLU A 38 16.17 5.29 -10.98
C GLU A 38 15.45 6.11 -9.92
N THR A 39 14.14 5.97 -9.86
CA THR A 39 13.35 6.55 -8.78
C THR A 39 13.78 5.84 -7.51
N ALA A 40 14.50 6.56 -6.68
CA ALA A 40 15.07 6.02 -5.46
C ALA A 40 13.95 5.54 -4.53
N VAL A 41 13.87 4.23 -4.29
CA VAL A 41 12.86 3.63 -3.40
C VAL A 41 13.25 3.94 -1.95
N GLN A 42 12.37 4.63 -1.25
CA GLN A 42 12.48 4.87 0.19
C GLN A 42 11.16 4.51 0.86
N CYS A 43 11.24 3.86 2.01
CA CYS A 43 10.02 3.51 2.74
C CYS A 43 10.25 3.42 4.25
N TYR A 44 9.17 3.64 4.98
CA TYR A 44 9.07 3.21 6.37
C TYR A 44 8.59 1.77 6.42
N VAL A 45 9.13 0.99 7.37
CA VAL A 45 8.68 -0.35 7.72
C VAL A 45 7.93 -0.26 9.04
N ILE A 46 6.71 -0.74 9.06
CA ILE A 46 5.87 -0.78 10.26
C ILE A 46 6.00 -2.17 10.87
N ASN A 47 6.51 -2.24 12.10
CA ASN A 47 6.55 -3.46 12.90
C ASN A 47 5.46 -3.36 13.97
N GLN A 48 4.52 -4.29 13.96
CA GLN A 48 3.35 -4.24 14.84
C GLN A 48 3.72 -4.44 16.32
N GLY A 49 4.83 -5.15 16.58
CA GLY A 49 5.16 -5.60 17.93
C GLY A 49 4.24 -6.75 18.34
N ASN A 50 4.14 -6.97 19.65
CA ASN A 50 3.18 -7.89 20.23
C ASN A 50 2.73 -7.37 21.59
N MET A 51 1.55 -6.75 21.64
CA MET A 51 1.02 -6.17 22.87
C MET A 51 0.75 -7.21 23.97
N TYR A 52 0.50 -8.47 23.63
CA TYR A 52 0.26 -9.55 24.59
C TYR A 52 1.54 -9.98 25.30
N ASP A 53 2.71 -9.78 24.65
CA ASP A 53 4.04 -10.03 25.22
C ASP A 53 4.73 -8.73 25.65
N ASN A 54 4.01 -7.60 25.73
CA ASN A 54 4.51 -6.27 26.06
C ASN A 54 5.62 -5.78 25.12
N ILE A 55 5.56 -6.16 23.84
CA ILE A 55 6.48 -5.69 22.82
C ILE A 55 5.77 -4.58 22.02
N SER A 56 6.16 -3.34 22.27
CA SER A 56 5.61 -2.19 21.53
C SER A 56 6.00 -2.24 20.05
N GLY A 57 5.15 -1.66 19.21
CA GLY A 57 5.44 -1.48 17.81
C GLY A 57 6.59 -0.52 17.54
N SER A 58 7.18 -0.62 16.37
CA SER A 58 8.26 0.25 15.93
C SER A 58 8.09 0.69 14.47
N LEU A 59 8.76 1.78 14.13
CA LEU A 59 8.89 2.26 12.75
C LEU A 59 10.36 2.25 12.37
N ASP A 60 10.68 1.52 11.32
CA ASP A 60 12.02 1.41 10.76
C ASP A 60 12.06 2.09 9.39
N PHE A 61 13.21 2.18 8.76
CA PHE A 61 13.38 2.91 7.51
C PHE A 61 14.34 2.20 6.56
N ILE A 62 13.96 2.11 5.30
CA ILE A 62 14.84 1.66 4.20
C ILE A 62 15.16 2.87 3.32
N SER A 63 16.46 3.20 3.21
CA SER A 63 16.93 4.33 2.41
C SER A 63 16.95 4.02 0.93
N SER A 64 17.11 5.07 0.11
CA SER A 64 17.31 4.93 -1.35
C SER A 64 18.54 4.09 -1.75
N LYS A 65 19.50 3.96 -0.83
CA LYS A 65 20.67 3.09 -0.99
C LYS A 65 20.44 1.68 -0.46
N ASN A 66 19.19 1.35 -0.11
CA ASN A 66 18.81 0.08 0.46
C ASN A 66 19.45 -0.21 1.84
N GLU A 67 19.78 0.84 2.62
CA GLU A 67 20.26 0.74 3.99
C GLU A 67 19.08 0.67 4.95
N TYR A 68 19.09 -0.29 5.87
CA TYR A 68 18.05 -0.45 6.89
C TYR A 68 18.44 0.28 8.17
N ARG A 69 17.47 1.00 8.78
CA ARG A 69 17.62 1.69 10.05
C ARG A 69 16.44 1.36 10.94
N SER A 70 16.72 0.74 12.09
CA SER A 70 15.68 0.38 13.05
C SER A 70 15.30 1.54 13.98
N GLY A 71 14.03 1.55 14.44
CA GLY A 71 13.54 2.43 15.50
C GLY A 71 13.60 3.93 15.19
N VAL A 72 13.44 4.32 13.90
CA VAL A 72 13.61 5.71 13.47
C VAL A 72 12.60 6.66 14.13
N PHE A 73 11.38 6.20 14.44
CA PHE A 73 10.41 7.05 15.15
C PHE A 73 10.89 7.39 16.56
N LYS A 74 11.32 6.39 17.32
CA LYS A 74 11.83 6.59 18.67
C LYS A 74 13.12 7.41 18.67
N GLY A 75 14.03 7.13 17.71
CA GLY A 75 15.28 7.87 17.54
C GLY A 75 15.05 9.35 17.25
N THR A 76 14.02 9.68 16.46
CA THR A 76 13.70 11.07 16.08
C THR A 76 12.93 11.81 17.16
N ASN A 77 11.98 11.15 17.85
CA ASN A 77 11.01 11.81 18.72
C ASN A 77 11.27 11.60 20.20
N GLY A 78 12.18 10.70 20.59
CA GLY A 78 12.49 10.39 21.99
C GLY A 78 11.40 9.62 22.75
N ILE A 79 10.33 9.19 22.06
CA ILE A 79 9.19 8.47 22.65
C ILE A 79 8.93 7.19 21.86
N SER A 80 8.28 6.18 22.48
CA SER A 80 7.84 4.97 21.82
C SER A 80 6.73 5.30 20.80
N LEU A 81 6.66 4.51 19.72
CA LEU A 81 5.54 4.58 18.75
C LEU A 81 4.21 4.19 19.43
N GLY A 82 4.23 3.18 20.30
CA GLY A 82 3.06 2.62 20.99
C GLY A 82 2.74 1.21 20.51
N ASP A 83 1.51 0.75 20.80
CA ASP A 83 1.12 -0.63 20.63
C ASP A 83 0.20 -0.83 19.42
N GLY A 84 0.44 -1.92 18.68
CA GLY A 84 -0.39 -2.38 17.59
C GLY A 84 -0.49 -1.43 16.39
N PRO A 85 0.62 -0.86 15.87
CA PRO A 85 0.54 -0.13 14.61
C PRO A 85 0.03 -1.02 13.49
N GLN A 86 -0.86 -0.46 12.69
CA GLN A 86 -1.42 -1.07 11.49
C GLN A 86 -0.78 -0.48 10.24
N ARG A 87 -1.17 -0.97 9.06
CA ARG A 87 -0.66 -0.44 7.78
C ARG A 87 -1.00 1.04 7.64
N GLY A 88 0.03 1.86 7.51
CA GLY A 88 -0.09 3.30 7.31
C GLY A 88 -0.12 3.70 5.85
N ILE A 89 -0.36 4.98 5.59
CA ILE A 89 -0.28 5.58 4.26
C ILE A 89 0.50 6.89 4.28
N ALA A 90 1.16 7.20 3.17
CA ALA A 90 1.65 8.54 2.88
C ALA A 90 0.58 9.34 2.13
N TYR A 91 0.25 10.53 2.61
CA TYR A 91 -0.64 11.45 1.92
C TYR A 91 -0.15 12.90 2.05
N GLY A 92 0.11 13.54 0.91
CA GLY A 92 0.78 14.84 0.87
C GLY A 92 2.19 14.75 1.47
N THR A 93 2.48 15.61 2.44
CA THR A 93 3.76 15.67 3.16
C THR A 93 3.77 14.85 4.46
N LYS A 94 2.75 14.06 4.69
CA LYS A 94 2.54 13.35 5.98
C LYS A 94 2.41 11.85 5.78
N VAL A 95 2.71 11.10 6.84
CA VAL A 95 2.36 9.68 6.97
C VAL A 95 1.39 9.53 8.14
N TYR A 96 0.36 8.73 7.93
CA TYR A 96 -0.68 8.42 8.90
C TYR A 96 -0.57 6.96 9.28
N ILE A 97 -0.40 6.67 10.59
CA ILE A 97 -0.18 5.32 11.10
C ILE A 97 -1.27 5.05 12.15
N PRO A 98 -2.25 4.18 11.85
CA PRO A 98 -3.23 3.77 12.85
C PRO A 98 -2.57 2.88 13.89
N MET A 99 -2.91 3.10 15.16
CA MET A 99 -2.35 2.43 16.33
C MET A 99 -3.49 1.72 17.06
N ASN A 100 -3.80 0.50 16.68
CA ASN A 100 -4.95 -0.25 17.21
C ASN A 100 -4.89 -0.37 18.73
N GLY A 101 -3.77 -0.85 19.27
CA GLY A 101 -3.59 -1.03 20.71
C GLY A 101 -3.49 0.29 21.49
N SER A 102 -2.99 1.36 20.86
CA SER A 102 -2.86 2.68 21.50
C SER A 102 -4.05 3.61 21.27
N ASN A 103 -5.09 3.18 20.55
CA ASN A 103 -6.31 3.97 20.28
C ASN A 103 -6.06 5.35 19.69
N CYS A 104 -5.19 5.45 18.70
CA CYS A 104 -4.87 6.72 18.06
C CYS A 104 -4.38 6.54 16.61
N VAL A 105 -4.25 7.64 15.89
CA VAL A 105 -3.49 7.73 14.64
C VAL A 105 -2.31 8.66 14.87
N TRP A 106 -1.09 8.18 14.64
CA TRP A 106 0.07 9.05 14.51
C TRP A 106 0.08 9.72 13.16
N VAL A 107 0.28 11.03 13.18
CA VAL A 107 0.59 11.82 11.98
C VAL A 107 2.04 12.28 12.11
N ILE A 108 2.89 11.88 11.18
CA ILE A 108 4.30 12.25 11.15
C ILE A 108 4.64 12.99 9.86
N ASP A 109 5.66 13.81 9.89
CA ASP A 109 6.24 14.39 8.68
C ASP A 109 6.91 13.29 7.85
N LYS A 110 6.56 13.21 6.58
CA LYS A 110 6.96 12.13 5.68
C LYS A 110 8.48 12.02 5.52
N THR A 111 9.18 13.13 5.51
CA THR A 111 10.63 13.18 5.21
C THR A 111 11.48 13.05 6.47
N SER A 112 11.09 13.72 7.57
CA SER A 112 11.88 13.80 8.78
C SER A 112 11.49 12.80 9.86
N CYS A 113 10.37 12.08 9.71
CA CYS A 113 9.81 11.19 10.74
C CYS A 113 9.39 11.91 12.04
N ARG A 114 9.34 13.25 12.04
CA ARG A 114 8.91 14.01 13.22
C ARG A 114 7.43 13.83 13.47
N ALA A 115 7.05 13.55 14.71
CA ALA A 115 5.67 13.50 15.14
C ALA A 115 5.05 14.91 15.03
N LEU A 116 3.94 15.00 14.30
CA LEU A 116 3.17 16.23 14.11
C LEU A 116 1.95 16.25 15.02
N LYS A 117 1.24 15.14 15.09
CA LYS A 117 0.00 15.01 15.86
C LYS A 117 -0.23 13.56 16.25
N GLN A 118 -0.83 13.35 17.41
CA GLN A 118 -1.48 12.11 17.80
C GLN A 118 -2.98 12.37 17.90
N ILE A 119 -3.77 11.69 17.06
CA ILE A 119 -5.21 11.89 16.96
C ILE A 119 -5.89 10.70 17.63
N ALA A 120 -6.61 10.94 18.73
CA ALA A 120 -7.33 9.89 19.44
C ALA A 120 -8.48 9.34 18.59
N THR A 121 -8.59 8.02 18.49
CA THR A 121 -9.69 7.29 17.86
C THR A 121 -9.74 5.86 18.38
N ASN A 122 -10.85 5.15 18.19
CA ASN A 122 -11.12 3.88 18.86
C ASN A 122 -10.63 2.70 18.02
N SER A 123 -9.64 1.94 18.51
CA SER A 123 -9.15 0.70 17.88
C SER A 123 -9.05 0.81 16.34
N PRO A 124 -8.24 1.75 15.80
CA PRO A 124 -8.15 1.96 14.35
C PRO A 124 -7.47 0.77 13.67
N GLU A 125 -7.99 0.36 12.50
CA GLU A 125 -7.53 -0.81 11.74
C GLU A 125 -6.86 -0.47 10.43
N ALA A 126 -7.43 0.44 9.66
CA ALA A 126 -6.88 0.79 8.36
C ALA A 126 -7.09 2.27 8.05
N VAL A 127 -6.33 2.75 7.08
CA VAL A 127 -6.42 4.12 6.58
C VAL A 127 -6.45 4.16 5.06
N CYS A 128 -7.22 5.08 4.51
CA CYS A 128 -7.11 5.49 3.11
C CYS A 128 -7.27 7.01 3.00
N ALA A 129 -6.96 7.59 1.83
CA ALA A 129 -7.06 9.03 1.62
C ALA A 129 -7.85 9.36 0.36
N ALA A 130 -8.68 10.39 0.45
CA ALA A 130 -9.42 10.96 -0.68
C ALA A 130 -9.83 12.41 -0.39
N GLU A 131 -9.92 13.23 -1.43
CA GLU A 131 -10.52 14.58 -1.40
C GLU A 131 -9.97 15.51 -0.29
N GLY A 132 -8.69 15.37 0.08
CA GLY A 132 -8.08 16.17 1.15
C GLY A 132 -8.29 15.62 2.57
N TYR A 133 -8.90 14.45 2.71
CA TYR A 133 -9.17 13.78 3.98
C TYR A 133 -8.43 12.44 4.07
N VAL A 134 -8.19 12.00 5.31
CA VAL A 134 -7.81 10.64 5.64
C VAL A 134 -8.94 9.98 6.40
N PHE A 135 -9.34 8.81 5.94
CA PHE A 135 -10.37 7.97 6.54
C PHE A 135 -9.72 6.86 7.34
N VAL A 136 -10.24 6.60 8.52
CA VAL A 136 -9.73 5.60 9.46
C VAL A 136 -10.87 4.67 9.83
N SER A 137 -10.78 3.40 9.52
CA SER A 137 -11.74 2.40 10.01
C SER A 137 -11.42 2.06 11.45
N ASN A 138 -12.46 1.97 12.30
CA ASN A 138 -12.34 1.69 13.72
C ASN A 138 -13.19 0.47 14.08
N ASN A 139 -12.67 -0.41 14.91
CA ASN A 139 -13.37 -1.65 15.32
C ASN A 139 -14.70 -1.44 16.03
N ASP A 140 -15.00 -0.22 16.45
CA ASP A 140 -16.26 0.16 17.09
C ASP A 140 -17.44 0.35 16.11
N GLY A 141 -17.23 0.13 14.81
CA GLY A 141 -18.28 0.22 13.79
C GLY A 141 -18.35 1.55 13.07
N TYR A 142 -17.36 2.42 13.26
CA TYR A 142 -17.30 3.73 12.64
C TYR A 142 -16.08 3.88 11.70
N VAL A 143 -16.21 4.82 10.79
CA VAL A 143 -15.09 5.41 10.07
C VAL A 143 -14.93 6.85 10.56
N SER A 144 -13.74 7.19 11.06
CA SER A 144 -13.36 8.55 11.39
C SER A 144 -12.77 9.23 10.17
N ARG A 145 -13.21 10.46 9.86
CA ARG A 145 -12.62 11.28 8.81
C ARG A 145 -11.73 12.36 9.42
N ILE A 146 -10.47 12.41 9.03
CA ILE A 146 -9.47 13.38 9.49
C ILE A 146 -9.30 14.44 8.40
N ASP A 147 -9.49 15.71 8.76
CA ASP A 147 -9.06 16.84 7.93
C ASP A 147 -7.53 16.95 7.95
N THR A 148 -6.90 16.92 6.77
CA THR A 148 -5.43 16.86 6.66
C THR A 148 -4.73 18.21 6.89
N LEU A 149 -5.49 19.29 6.95
CA LEU A 149 -4.98 20.62 7.29
C LEU A 149 -5.12 20.89 8.80
N ALA A 150 -6.30 20.62 9.36
CA ALA A 150 -6.56 20.80 10.79
C ALA A 150 -5.91 19.71 11.65
N LEU A 151 -5.63 18.53 11.07
CA LEU A 151 -5.18 17.33 11.76
C LEU A 151 -6.10 16.96 12.92
N ASP A 152 -7.39 16.95 12.62
CA ASP A 152 -8.43 16.61 13.59
C ASP A 152 -9.57 15.84 12.92
N ILE A 153 -10.32 15.05 13.71
CA ILE A 153 -11.48 14.32 13.21
C ILE A 153 -12.66 15.29 13.07
N ASP A 154 -13.19 15.40 11.86
CA ASP A 154 -14.35 16.23 11.57
C ASP A 154 -15.66 15.42 11.43
N ARG A 155 -15.56 14.10 11.24
CA ARG A 155 -16.71 13.18 11.10
C ARG A 155 -16.45 11.83 11.75
N HIS A 156 -17.51 11.29 12.36
CA HIS A 156 -17.64 9.88 12.72
C HIS A 156 -18.82 9.29 11.95
N ILE A 157 -18.55 8.31 11.09
CA ILE A 157 -19.49 7.77 10.11
C ILE A 157 -19.80 6.32 10.51
N ALA A 158 -21.03 6.04 10.90
CA ALA A 158 -21.46 4.67 11.23
C ALA A 158 -21.53 3.83 9.94
N VAL A 159 -20.80 2.71 9.89
CA VAL A 159 -20.72 1.82 8.72
C VAL A 159 -21.05 0.37 9.03
N GLY A 160 -21.00 -0.03 10.29
CA GLY A 160 -21.32 -1.40 10.75
C GLY A 160 -20.13 -2.11 11.40
N PRO A 161 -20.31 -3.35 11.86
CA PRO A 161 -19.39 -4.00 12.78
C PRO A 161 -18.04 -4.34 12.16
N ASN A 162 -16.98 -4.04 12.90
CA ASN A 162 -15.56 -4.32 12.56
C ASN A 162 -15.20 -3.91 11.13
N PRO A 163 -15.26 -2.62 10.78
CA PRO A 163 -14.77 -2.12 9.51
C PRO A 163 -13.24 -2.32 9.46
N MET A 164 -12.76 -2.82 8.32
CA MET A 164 -11.37 -3.20 8.07
C MET A 164 -10.77 -2.35 6.93
N GLY A 165 -10.08 -2.98 5.99
CA GLY A 165 -9.42 -2.33 4.86
C GLY A 165 -10.36 -1.47 4.02
N MET A 166 -9.81 -0.41 3.46
CA MET A 166 -10.55 0.58 2.67
C MET A 166 -9.81 0.92 1.39
N ALA A 167 -10.57 1.30 0.36
CA ALA A 167 -10.03 1.90 -0.86
C ALA A 167 -10.88 3.10 -1.28
N ALA A 168 -10.26 4.07 -1.93
CA ALA A 168 -10.93 5.24 -2.46
C ALA A 168 -10.85 5.30 -3.99
N THR A 169 -12.00 5.49 -4.64
CA THR A 169 -12.08 5.73 -6.09
C THR A 169 -13.39 6.45 -6.41
N GLY A 170 -13.40 7.24 -7.49
CA GLY A 170 -14.61 7.93 -7.96
C GLY A 170 -15.26 8.85 -6.93
N GLY A 171 -14.47 9.49 -6.04
CA GLY A 171 -15.00 10.36 -4.98
C GLY A 171 -15.67 9.61 -3.82
N LYS A 172 -15.51 8.30 -3.73
CA LYS A 172 -16.07 7.43 -2.70
C LYS A 172 -15.01 6.63 -1.99
N VAL A 173 -15.28 6.27 -0.74
CA VAL A 173 -14.50 5.35 0.08
C VAL A 173 -15.31 4.07 0.27
N TYR A 174 -14.71 2.94 -0.05
CA TYR A 174 -15.28 1.60 0.08
C TYR A 174 -14.65 0.92 1.28
N VAL A 175 -15.47 0.53 2.24
CA VAL A 175 -15.02 0.03 3.54
C VAL A 175 -15.46 -1.42 3.69
N ALA A 176 -14.51 -2.33 3.88
CA ALA A 176 -14.80 -3.73 4.16
C ALA A 176 -15.44 -3.88 5.54
N ILE A 177 -16.64 -4.45 5.62
CA ILE A 177 -17.32 -4.75 6.88
C ILE A 177 -17.14 -6.24 7.17
N SER A 178 -16.21 -6.56 8.07
CA SER A 178 -15.80 -7.95 8.32
C SER A 178 -16.68 -8.68 9.33
N ASP A 179 -17.28 -7.95 10.29
CA ASP A 179 -17.96 -8.52 11.45
C ASP A 179 -17.06 -9.52 12.22
N GLY A 180 -15.74 -9.26 12.23
CA GLY A 180 -14.67 -10.19 12.62
C GLY A 180 -14.81 -10.77 14.04
N TYR A 181 -15.39 -10.00 14.97
CA TYR A 181 -15.62 -10.48 16.34
C TYR A 181 -16.84 -11.39 16.47
N ASN A 182 -17.68 -11.49 15.42
CA ASN A 182 -18.88 -12.33 15.40
C ASN A 182 -18.63 -13.72 14.76
N TYR A 183 -17.43 -14.27 14.95
CA TYR A 183 -17.01 -15.55 14.36
C TYR A 183 -17.91 -16.71 14.80
N GLN A 184 -18.44 -16.70 16.03
CA GLN A 184 -19.38 -17.69 16.53
C GLN A 184 -20.70 -17.77 15.75
N ASN A 185 -21.12 -16.66 15.13
CA ASN A 185 -22.28 -16.58 14.25
C ASN A 185 -21.89 -16.54 12.77
N ASN A 186 -20.72 -17.08 12.45
CA ASN A 186 -20.20 -17.18 11.09
C ASN A 186 -20.17 -15.82 10.36
N TYR A 187 -19.73 -14.75 11.06
CA TYR A 187 -19.60 -13.40 10.52
C TYR A 187 -20.88 -12.91 9.83
N ALA A 188 -22.02 -13.08 10.48
CA ALA A 188 -23.36 -12.93 9.87
C ALA A 188 -23.58 -11.59 9.16
N ASN A 189 -22.97 -10.48 9.66
CA ASN A 189 -23.04 -9.13 9.07
C ASN A 189 -21.83 -8.77 8.22
N GLY A 190 -20.85 -9.65 8.09
CA GLY A 190 -19.57 -9.45 7.40
C GLY A 190 -19.58 -9.96 5.96
N LYS A 191 -20.44 -9.41 5.10
CA LYS A 191 -20.61 -9.80 3.68
C LYS A 191 -20.86 -8.58 2.79
N ARG A 192 -20.23 -7.45 3.10
CA ARG A 192 -20.50 -6.22 2.38
C ARG A 192 -19.36 -5.19 2.47
N LEU A 193 -19.37 -4.28 1.54
CA LEU A 193 -18.65 -3.03 1.59
C LEU A 193 -19.65 -1.91 1.93
N ALA A 194 -19.34 -1.09 2.93
CA ALA A 194 -20.04 0.18 3.12
C ALA A 194 -19.42 1.23 2.18
N VAL A 195 -20.28 2.03 1.54
CA VAL A 195 -19.88 3.09 0.62
C VAL A 195 -20.08 4.44 1.29
N VAL A 196 -19.01 5.21 1.40
CA VAL A 196 -19.02 6.54 2.04
C VAL A 196 -18.61 7.59 1.01
N GLY A 197 -19.37 8.67 0.90
CA GLY A 197 -19.00 9.83 0.11
C GLY A 197 -17.74 10.48 0.69
N ALA A 198 -16.69 10.62 -0.11
CA ALA A 198 -15.41 11.13 0.40
C ALA A 198 -15.51 12.61 0.81
N LYS A 199 -16.26 13.41 0.06
CA LYS A 199 -16.39 14.86 0.30
C LYS A 199 -17.37 15.22 1.40
N ASP A 200 -18.56 14.60 1.42
CA ASP A 200 -19.62 14.92 2.39
C ASP A 200 -19.52 14.07 3.67
N GLY A 201 -18.80 12.93 3.63
CA GLY A 201 -18.66 12.03 4.78
C GLY A 201 -19.96 11.34 5.16
N LEU A 202 -20.83 11.02 4.20
CA LEU A 202 -22.08 10.33 4.42
C LEU A 202 -21.98 8.87 4.00
N HIS A 203 -22.53 7.96 4.82
CA HIS A 203 -22.75 6.58 4.42
C HIS A 203 -23.92 6.55 3.41
N GLU A 204 -23.64 6.12 2.19
CA GLU A 204 -24.62 6.17 1.09
C GLU A 204 -25.39 4.85 0.94
N THR A 205 -24.68 3.74 0.83
CA THR A 205 -25.23 2.42 0.54
C THR A 205 -24.23 1.31 0.89
N ASP A 206 -24.66 0.07 0.73
CA ASP A 206 -23.81 -1.12 0.86
C ASP A 206 -23.74 -1.88 -0.46
N ILE A 207 -22.61 -2.55 -0.70
CA ILE A 207 -22.40 -3.44 -1.83
C ILE A 207 -22.10 -4.84 -1.27
N ALA A 208 -22.86 -5.85 -1.69
CA ALA A 208 -22.63 -7.22 -1.27
C ALA A 208 -21.28 -7.76 -1.78
N CYS A 209 -20.60 -8.54 -0.95
CA CYS A 209 -19.39 -9.30 -1.30
C CYS A 209 -19.33 -10.62 -0.52
N GLY A 210 -18.18 -11.31 -0.60
CA GLY A 210 -17.95 -12.56 0.14
C GLY A 210 -17.84 -12.37 1.65
N LEU A 211 -17.73 -13.50 2.33
CA LEU A 211 -17.71 -13.55 3.79
C LEU A 211 -16.41 -13.01 4.37
N ASN A 212 -16.53 -12.19 5.44
CA ASN A 212 -15.40 -11.64 6.19
C ASN A 212 -14.41 -10.88 5.30
N PRO A 213 -14.85 -9.79 4.61
CA PRO A 213 -13.97 -8.96 3.80
C PRO A 213 -13.01 -8.19 4.72
N THR A 214 -11.71 -8.21 4.38
CA THR A 214 -10.66 -7.59 5.21
C THR A 214 -9.80 -6.57 4.46
N GLN A 215 -9.71 -6.66 3.14
CA GLN A 215 -8.97 -5.70 2.33
C GLN A 215 -9.80 -5.29 1.11
N VAL A 216 -9.65 -4.05 0.70
CA VAL A 216 -10.22 -3.51 -0.54
C VAL A 216 -9.13 -2.79 -1.30
N ALA A 217 -9.08 -2.96 -2.60
CA ALA A 217 -8.27 -2.18 -3.53
C ALA A 217 -9.11 -1.75 -4.73
N ALA A 218 -8.76 -0.65 -5.37
CA ALA A 218 -9.42 -0.18 -6.57
C ALA A 218 -8.41 -0.03 -7.71
N ASP A 219 -8.73 -0.54 -8.90
CA ASP A 219 -7.92 -0.31 -10.09
C ASP A 219 -8.20 1.05 -10.75
N THR A 220 -7.45 1.36 -11.80
CA THR A 220 -7.58 2.62 -12.53
C THR A 220 -8.92 2.81 -13.23
N GLU A 221 -9.64 1.72 -13.47
CA GLU A 221 -10.97 1.73 -14.09
C GLU A 221 -12.10 1.82 -13.04
N GLY A 222 -11.74 1.82 -11.75
CA GLY A 222 -12.69 1.89 -10.64
C GLY A 222 -13.31 0.53 -10.26
N ASN A 223 -12.81 -0.60 -10.81
CA ASN A 223 -13.18 -1.91 -10.30
C ASN A 223 -12.61 -2.11 -8.91
N LEU A 224 -13.39 -2.75 -8.04
CA LEU A 224 -12.97 -3.06 -6.69
C LEU A 224 -12.51 -4.52 -6.60
N PHE A 225 -11.43 -4.74 -5.87
CA PHE A 225 -10.94 -6.05 -5.51
C PHE A 225 -11.02 -6.20 -4.00
N VAL A 226 -11.71 -7.25 -3.56
CA VAL A 226 -12.04 -7.48 -2.14
C VAL A 226 -11.44 -8.80 -1.71
N LEU A 227 -10.53 -8.79 -0.75
CA LEU A 227 -10.06 -9.99 -0.08
C LEU A 227 -11.07 -10.37 1.01
N CYS A 228 -11.72 -11.51 0.82
CA CYS A 228 -12.69 -12.09 1.74
C CYS A 228 -12.04 -13.31 2.40
N MET A 229 -11.82 -13.29 3.72
CA MET A 229 -11.09 -14.34 4.44
C MET A 229 -11.92 -15.61 4.68
N GLY A 230 -13.22 -15.59 4.33
CA GLY A 230 -14.11 -16.70 4.61
C GLY A 230 -14.31 -16.90 6.11
N ASN A 231 -14.45 -18.16 6.53
CA ASN A 231 -14.70 -18.50 7.95
C ASN A 231 -13.59 -19.35 8.56
N TYR A 232 -12.46 -19.47 7.90
CA TYR A 232 -11.31 -20.31 8.31
C TYR A 232 -11.66 -21.80 8.49
N ALA A 233 -12.75 -22.26 7.84
CA ALA A 233 -13.23 -23.64 7.88
C ALA A 233 -13.65 -24.12 6.48
N ASP A 234 -14.94 -24.08 6.19
CA ASP A 234 -15.50 -24.59 4.92
C ASP A 234 -15.67 -23.50 3.83
N VAL A 235 -15.62 -22.23 4.20
CA VAL A 235 -15.60 -21.10 3.25
C VAL A 235 -14.17 -20.59 3.09
N PRO A 236 -13.52 -20.83 1.94
CA PRO A 236 -12.12 -20.47 1.76
C PRO A 236 -11.93 -18.97 1.58
N SER A 237 -10.71 -18.52 1.85
CA SER A 237 -10.27 -17.15 1.53
C SER A 237 -10.14 -16.96 0.02
N THR A 238 -10.72 -15.87 -0.50
CA THR A 238 -10.72 -15.55 -1.93
C THR A 238 -10.67 -14.05 -2.18
N VAL A 239 -10.08 -13.66 -3.31
CA VAL A 239 -10.26 -12.31 -3.85
C VAL A 239 -11.43 -12.31 -4.83
N GLN A 240 -12.30 -11.32 -4.66
CA GLN A 240 -13.44 -11.07 -5.53
C GLN A 240 -13.28 -9.73 -6.24
N LYS A 241 -13.75 -9.66 -7.48
CA LYS A 241 -13.86 -8.43 -8.27
C LYS A 241 -15.31 -7.95 -8.25
N ILE A 242 -15.51 -6.67 -8.02
CA ILE A 242 -16.79 -5.96 -8.22
C ILE A 242 -16.58 -4.99 -9.38
N SER A 243 -17.28 -5.20 -10.47
CA SER A 243 -17.19 -4.33 -11.66
C SER A 243 -17.62 -2.90 -11.35
N ALA A 244 -16.88 -1.92 -11.85
CA ALA A 244 -17.22 -0.51 -11.69
C ALA A 244 -18.56 -0.16 -12.32
N ASP A 245 -18.82 -0.66 -13.53
CA ASP A 245 -19.99 -0.32 -14.35
C ASP A 245 -21.26 -1.10 -13.94
N THR A 246 -21.14 -2.43 -13.84
CA THR A 246 -22.30 -3.31 -13.65
C THR A 246 -22.57 -3.67 -12.20
N ARG A 247 -21.60 -3.44 -11.30
CA ARG A 247 -21.61 -3.94 -9.92
C ARG A 247 -21.66 -5.46 -9.81
N GLU A 248 -21.36 -6.15 -10.89
CA GLU A 248 -21.29 -7.61 -10.92
C GLU A 248 -20.12 -8.10 -10.05
N LEU A 249 -20.40 -9.12 -9.24
CA LEU A 249 -19.46 -9.78 -8.36
C LEU A 249 -18.96 -11.06 -9.02
N SER A 250 -17.65 -11.23 -9.10
CA SER A 250 -17.01 -12.46 -9.59
C SER A 250 -15.81 -12.84 -8.72
N THR A 251 -15.51 -14.14 -8.61
CA THR A 251 -14.34 -14.63 -7.90
C THR A 251 -13.13 -14.62 -8.83
N VAL A 252 -12.01 -14.05 -8.36
CA VAL A 252 -10.74 -14.02 -9.10
C VAL A 252 -9.90 -15.25 -8.80
N ALA A 253 -9.49 -15.42 -7.53
CA ALA A 253 -8.64 -16.53 -7.10
C ALA A 253 -8.62 -16.67 -5.57
N PRO A 254 -8.18 -17.83 -5.02
CA PRO A 254 -7.81 -17.96 -3.63
C PRO A 254 -6.63 -17.06 -3.29
N ALA A 255 -6.68 -16.40 -2.13
CA ALA A 255 -5.56 -15.59 -1.62
C ALA A 255 -5.68 -15.35 -0.11
N SER A 256 -4.54 -15.13 0.56
CA SER A 256 -4.45 -14.67 1.93
C SER A 256 -3.92 -13.23 2.04
N LEU A 257 -3.21 -12.74 1.03
CA LEU A 257 -2.74 -11.36 0.92
C LEU A 257 -2.97 -10.83 -0.50
N MET A 258 -3.20 -9.54 -0.59
CA MET A 258 -3.47 -8.85 -1.85
C MET A 258 -2.77 -7.49 -1.90
N ALA A 259 -2.21 -7.16 -3.06
CA ALA A 259 -1.80 -5.80 -3.40
C ALA A 259 -2.18 -5.48 -4.85
N LEU A 260 -2.32 -4.20 -5.16
CA LEU A 260 -2.70 -3.75 -6.50
C LEU A 260 -1.80 -2.59 -6.93
N ARG A 261 -1.35 -2.63 -8.19
CA ARG A 261 -0.65 -1.51 -8.84
C ARG A 261 -1.14 -1.36 -10.28
N GLY A 262 -1.76 -0.23 -10.57
CA GLY A 262 -2.37 0.03 -11.88
C GLY A 262 -3.41 -1.04 -12.21
N THR A 263 -3.17 -1.82 -13.24
CA THR A 263 -4.02 -2.94 -13.69
C THR A 263 -3.45 -4.32 -13.34
N THR A 264 -2.45 -4.37 -12.45
CA THR A 264 -1.86 -5.63 -11.99
C THR A 264 -2.22 -5.90 -10.55
N LEU A 265 -2.93 -7.00 -10.32
CA LEU A 265 -3.28 -7.52 -9.01
C LEU A 265 -2.25 -8.59 -8.60
N TYR A 266 -1.65 -8.44 -7.44
CA TYR A 266 -0.69 -9.35 -6.83
C TYR A 266 -1.37 -10.13 -5.71
N LEU A 267 -1.30 -11.45 -5.76
CA LEU A 267 -1.94 -12.33 -4.79
C LEU A 267 -0.91 -13.30 -4.22
N ILE A 268 -0.93 -13.45 -2.91
CA ILE A 268 -0.26 -14.53 -2.19
C ILE A 268 -1.32 -15.40 -1.56
N ASN A 269 -1.27 -16.70 -1.81
CA ASN A 269 -2.08 -17.71 -1.15
C ASN A 269 -1.17 -18.56 -0.28
N GLY A 270 -1.08 -18.21 1.01
CA GLY A 270 -0.29 -18.91 2.00
C GLY A 270 -1.17 -19.90 2.79
N GLN A 271 -0.65 -21.09 3.05
CA GLN A 271 -1.32 -22.13 3.81
C GLN A 271 -0.37 -22.76 4.82
N THR A 272 -0.81 -22.83 6.06
CA THR A 272 -0.11 -23.54 7.14
C THR A 272 -0.77 -24.88 7.38
N ASP A 273 -0.02 -25.97 7.29
CA ASP A 273 -0.43 -27.26 7.82
C ASP A 273 -0.13 -27.28 9.32
N TRP A 274 -1.17 -27.11 10.10
CA TRP A 274 -1.07 -27.06 11.57
C TRP A 274 -0.67 -28.40 12.21
N ALA A 275 -0.80 -29.52 11.49
CA ALA A 275 -0.39 -30.85 11.99
C ALA A 275 1.14 -31.01 11.90
N THR A 276 1.75 -30.50 10.87
CA THR A 276 3.20 -30.60 10.61
C THR A 276 3.97 -29.34 10.91
N GLY A 277 3.29 -28.18 11.03
CA GLY A 277 3.89 -26.85 11.10
C GLY A 277 4.50 -26.38 9.78
N SER A 278 4.28 -27.12 8.69
CA SER A 278 4.81 -26.72 7.38
C SER A 278 3.98 -25.60 6.76
N PHE A 279 4.64 -24.73 6.02
CA PHE A 279 4.03 -23.63 5.28
C PHE A 279 4.29 -23.80 3.79
N SER A 280 3.27 -23.55 3.01
CA SER A 280 3.37 -23.46 1.56
C SER A 280 2.69 -22.19 1.06
N MET A 281 3.18 -21.63 -0.03
CA MET A 281 2.57 -20.47 -0.66
C MET A 281 2.65 -20.53 -2.18
N THR A 282 1.70 -19.88 -2.83
CA THR A 282 1.76 -19.50 -4.23
C THR A 282 1.67 -17.99 -4.34
N ALA A 283 2.45 -17.39 -5.22
CA ALA A 283 2.40 -15.97 -5.53
C ALA A 283 2.09 -15.80 -7.02
N THR A 284 1.03 -15.09 -7.34
CA THR A 284 0.47 -15.00 -8.70
C THR A 284 0.10 -13.54 -8.98
N THR A 285 0.23 -13.12 -10.24
CA THR A 285 -0.30 -11.83 -10.68
C THR A 285 -1.41 -12.02 -11.70
N TYR A 286 -2.40 -11.12 -11.67
CA TYR A 286 -3.54 -11.10 -12.57
C TYR A 286 -3.68 -9.73 -13.22
N ASN A 287 -4.16 -9.73 -14.48
CA ASN A 287 -4.64 -8.52 -15.12
C ASN A 287 -6.05 -8.20 -14.62
N THR A 288 -6.27 -7.00 -14.07
CA THR A 288 -7.56 -6.61 -13.48
C THR A 288 -8.68 -6.44 -14.52
N LEU A 289 -8.32 -6.14 -15.77
CA LEU A 289 -9.29 -5.90 -16.84
C LEU A 289 -9.82 -7.23 -17.39
N THR A 290 -8.93 -8.20 -17.56
CA THR A 290 -9.28 -9.50 -18.19
C THR A 290 -9.54 -10.61 -17.17
N ALA A 291 -9.16 -10.39 -15.89
CA ALA A 291 -9.15 -11.39 -14.82
C ALA A 291 -8.31 -12.65 -15.15
N GLN A 292 -7.36 -12.51 -16.08
CA GLN A 292 -6.47 -13.60 -16.47
C GLN A 292 -5.14 -13.52 -15.70
N PRO A 293 -4.56 -14.67 -15.33
CA PRO A 293 -3.25 -14.69 -14.74
C PRO A 293 -2.19 -14.14 -15.72
N LEU A 294 -1.30 -13.29 -15.23
CA LEU A 294 -0.14 -12.77 -15.95
C LEU A 294 1.09 -13.63 -15.64
N GLN A 295 1.25 -14.01 -14.37
CA GLN A 295 2.37 -14.79 -13.89
C GLN A 295 1.88 -15.72 -12.78
N THR A 296 2.12 -17.02 -12.89
CA THR A 296 1.64 -18.05 -11.94
C THR A 296 2.67 -18.47 -10.91
N ALA A 297 3.92 -18.03 -11.05
CA ALA A 297 5.01 -18.19 -10.09
C ALA A 297 5.80 -16.87 -10.07
N LEU A 298 5.40 -15.96 -9.18
CA LEU A 298 6.00 -14.63 -9.09
C LEU A 298 7.41 -14.69 -8.51
N PHE A 299 7.64 -15.60 -7.54
CA PHE A 299 8.94 -15.81 -6.91
C PHE A 299 9.49 -17.20 -7.24
N SER A 300 10.82 -17.38 -7.22
CA SER A 300 11.41 -18.70 -7.22
C SER A 300 11.21 -19.36 -5.85
N GLU A 301 11.03 -20.69 -5.80
CA GLU A 301 10.79 -21.41 -4.54
C GLU A 301 11.86 -21.17 -3.47
N SER A 302 13.15 -21.07 -3.90
CA SER A 302 14.27 -20.83 -2.99
C SER A 302 14.32 -19.39 -2.44
N GLU A 303 13.54 -18.47 -3.01
CA GLU A 303 13.49 -17.06 -2.63
C GLU A 303 12.14 -16.66 -2.01
N ASN A 304 11.25 -17.62 -1.76
CA ASN A 304 9.97 -17.37 -1.11
C ASN A 304 10.17 -16.82 0.31
N PRO A 305 9.38 -15.80 0.72
CA PRO A 305 9.36 -15.36 2.11
C PRO A 305 8.82 -16.46 3.02
N ALA A 306 9.26 -16.50 4.28
CA ALA A 306 8.94 -17.58 5.21
C ALA A 306 7.43 -17.62 5.54
N TYR A 307 6.92 -16.57 6.20
CA TYR A 307 5.51 -16.43 6.59
C TYR A 307 5.04 -15.00 6.28
N PRO A 308 4.59 -14.72 5.05
CA PRO A 308 4.18 -13.39 4.63
C PRO A 308 3.05 -12.83 5.49
N THR A 309 3.22 -11.60 5.98
CA THR A 309 2.24 -10.83 6.76
C THR A 309 1.66 -9.67 5.97
N ALA A 310 2.41 -9.14 5.00
CA ALA A 310 1.96 -8.08 4.12
C ALA A 310 2.70 -8.11 2.78
N ILE A 311 2.02 -7.58 1.75
CA ILE A 311 2.59 -7.30 0.43
C ILE A 311 2.30 -5.85 0.07
N ASP A 312 3.32 -5.13 -0.38
CA ASP A 312 3.24 -3.75 -0.84
C ASP A 312 4.04 -3.57 -2.13
N ILE A 313 3.50 -2.80 -3.07
CA ILE A 313 4.14 -2.59 -4.38
C ILE A 313 4.52 -1.12 -4.52
N HIS A 314 5.80 -0.86 -4.82
CA HIS A 314 6.26 0.50 -5.03
C HIS A 314 5.56 1.11 -6.26
N PRO A 315 4.89 2.26 -6.12
CA PRO A 315 4.00 2.78 -7.16
C PRO A 315 4.73 3.13 -8.47
N ALA A 316 5.96 3.63 -8.39
CA ALA A 316 6.73 4.03 -9.57
C ALA A 316 7.53 2.86 -10.17
N THR A 317 8.35 2.15 -9.39
CA THR A 317 9.25 1.09 -9.91
C THR A 317 8.58 -0.26 -10.11
N GLY A 318 7.53 -0.55 -9.34
CA GLY A 318 6.91 -1.88 -9.29
C GLY A 318 7.65 -2.87 -8.40
N ASP A 319 8.67 -2.45 -7.67
CA ASP A 319 9.35 -3.29 -6.68
C ASP A 319 8.34 -3.81 -5.66
N ILE A 320 8.50 -5.08 -5.33
CA ILE A 320 7.60 -5.81 -4.44
C ILE A 320 8.25 -5.92 -3.07
N PHE A 321 7.54 -5.48 -2.05
CA PHE A 321 7.97 -5.61 -0.66
C PHE A 321 7.08 -6.60 0.05
N ILE A 322 7.69 -7.59 0.71
CA ILE A 322 6.99 -8.58 1.52
C ILE A 322 7.50 -8.49 2.95
N CYS A 323 6.60 -8.16 3.87
CA CYS A 323 6.84 -8.34 5.29
C CYS A 323 6.57 -9.80 5.65
N SER A 324 7.33 -10.36 6.57
CA SER A 324 7.25 -11.79 6.90
C SER A 324 7.67 -12.07 8.33
N ASP A 325 6.93 -12.92 9.01
CA ASP A 325 7.35 -13.53 10.26
C ASP A 325 8.36 -14.67 10.00
N PRO A 326 9.18 -15.06 10.99
CA PRO A 326 10.15 -16.15 10.81
C PRO A 326 9.49 -17.54 10.79
N SER A 327 8.28 -17.70 11.35
CA SER A 327 7.54 -18.95 11.42
C SER A 327 6.04 -18.72 11.67
N ALA A 328 5.22 -19.75 11.61
CA ALA A 328 3.77 -19.70 11.87
C ALA A 328 3.40 -19.14 13.24
N LEU A 329 4.27 -19.33 14.24
CA LEU A 329 4.10 -18.83 15.61
C LEU A 329 5.12 -17.75 15.94
N GLY A 330 5.76 -17.16 14.92
CA GLY A 330 6.85 -16.20 15.06
C GLY A 330 6.42 -14.77 15.26
N TYR A 331 5.15 -14.49 15.43
CA TYR A 331 4.58 -13.12 15.55
C TYR A 331 5.05 -12.33 16.78
N ALA A 332 5.76 -12.96 17.74
CA ALA A 332 6.45 -12.31 18.85
C ALA A 332 7.98 -12.25 18.66
N GLN A 333 8.47 -12.59 17.48
CA GLN A 333 9.90 -12.60 17.14
C GLN A 333 10.18 -11.57 16.06
N PRO A 334 11.45 -11.08 15.95
CA PRO A 334 11.88 -10.29 14.83
C PRO A 334 11.64 -11.03 13.50
N GLY A 335 11.09 -10.31 12.54
CA GLY A 335 10.77 -10.84 11.22
C GLY A 335 11.69 -10.29 10.14
N TYR A 336 11.20 -10.29 8.93
CA TYR A 336 11.97 -9.91 7.73
C TYR A 336 11.18 -8.97 6.82
N VAL A 337 11.91 -8.16 6.07
CA VAL A 337 11.40 -7.46 4.89
C VAL A 337 12.19 -7.89 3.67
N TYR A 338 11.51 -8.51 2.72
CA TYR A 338 12.05 -8.89 1.42
C TYR A 338 11.74 -7.82 0.40
N ARG A 339 12.71 -7.44 -0.41
CA ARG A 339 12.52 -6.60 -1.59
C ARG A 339 12.85 -7.39 -2.83
N TYR A 340 11.88 -7.51 -3.72
CA TYR A 340 12.03 -8.07 -5.06
C TYR A 340 11.90 -6.94 -6.09
N ASP A 341 12.50 -7.10 -7.25
CA ASP A 341 12.21 -6.22 -8.38
C ASP A 341 10.81 -6.52 -8.98
N ALA A 342 10.38 -5.72 -9.94
CA ALA A 342 9.08 -5.87 -10.59
C ALA A 342 8.88 -7.23 -11.31
N THR A 343 9.94 -7.99 -11.55
CA THR A 343 9.89 -9.33 -12.16
C THR A 343 9.78 -10.45 -11.14
N GLY A 344 9.89 -10.14 -9.84
CA GLY A 344 9.85 -11.10 -8.74
C GLY A 344 11.22 -11.69 -8.37
N LYS A 345 12.33 -11.11 -8.85
CA LYS A 345 13.69 -11.51 -8.48
C LYS A 345 14.08 -10.83 -7.17
N LEU A 346 14.54 -11.63 -6.20
CA LEU A 346 14.99 -11.13 -4.90
C LEU A 346 16.19 -10.18 -5.06
N GLN A 347 16.07 -8.98 -4.50
CA GLN A 347 17.12 -7.97 -4.45
C GLN A 347 17.80 -7.95 -3.08
N THR A 348 17.01 -7.93 -2.01
CA THR A 348 17.51 -7.95 -0.64
C THR A 348 16.48 -8.52 0.33
N ARG A 349 17.01 -8.99 1.47
CA ARG A 349 16.25 -9.28 2.67
C ARG A 349 16.88 -8.52 3.83
N HIS A 350 16.07 -7.80 4.58
CA HIS A 350 16.47 -7.13 5.81
C HIS A 350 15.86 -7.84 7.02
N ASP A 351 16.62 -7.95 8.10
CA ASP A 351 16.08 -8.28 9.40
C ASP A 351 15.28 -7.06 9.90
N ALA A 352 14.07 -7.28 10.36
CA ALA A 352 13.11 -6.25 10.77
C ALA A 352 12.79 -6.36 12.26
N GLY A 353 11.95 -5.46 12.76
CA GLY A 353 11.40 -5.55 14.10
C GLY A 353 10.42 -6.74 14.25
N VAL A 354 9.74 -6.79 15.40
CA VAL A 354 8.78 -7.86 15.71
C VAL A 354 7.51 -7.66 14.90
N HIS A 355 7.07 -8.71 14.20
CA HIS A 355 5.87 -8.77 13.37
C HIS A 355 5.79 -7.61 12.38
N PRO A 356 6.68 -7.55 11.37
CA PRO A 356 6.60 -6.53 10.33
C PRO A 356 5.29 -6.69 9.53
N PHE A 357 4.54 -5.58 9.35
CA PHE A 357 3.15 -5.63 8.91
C PHE A 357 2.82 -4.73 7.73
N GLY A 358 3.81 -4.09 7.14
CA GLY A 358 3.68 -3.30 5.92
C GLY A 358 4.76 -2.26 5.74
N VAL A 359 4.84 -1.73 4.52
CA VAL A 359 5.72 -0.61 4.20
C VAL A 359 4.94 0.61 3.70
N VAL A 360 5.45 1.79 4.01
CA VAL A 360 4.89 3.06 3.53
C VAL A 360 5.94 3.73 2.66
N PHE A 361 5.71 3.80 1.37
CA PHE A 361 6.60 4.49 0.42
C PHE A 361 6.51 6.01 0.57
N ILE A 362 7.69 6.70 0.46
CA ILE A 362 7.78 8.14 0.71
C ILE A 362 8.54 8.89 -0.41
#